data_417cefc99237aa88038252a0c8030344
#
_entry.id   417cefc99237aa88038252a0c8030344
#
_cell.length_a   1.000
_cell.length_b   1.000
_cell.length_c   1.000
_cell.angle_alpha   90.00
_cell.angle_beta   90.00
_cell.angle_gamma   90.00
#
_symmetry.space_group_name_H-M   'P 1'
#
loop_
_entity.id
_entity.type
_entity.pdbx_description
1 polymer ?
#
loop_
_entity_poly.entity_id
_entity_poly.type
_entity_poly.pdbx_seq_one_letter_code
_entity_poly.pdbx_strand_id
1 'polypeptide(L)'
;TFHVPEGETPAGFEVQLEVNADRVLRANLKRNISYDKNGQKRPTNLLFSADSANPYEVAPVAGMLANLTCNPGIIYDLFINNPKANVGGKFKTRDEVMAEIGRILGPGCDISVELNDPFGKSDAEILEEAEHFKELLSEYRVVIKVPHTGPVNKDNVKQLLTGDKKLDRRYNDVSTVDAFR
;
A
#
# COMPACT_ATOMS: atom_id res chain seq x y z
N THR A 1 9.68 33.24 -7.00
CA THR A 1 8.74 32.26 -7.52
C THR A 1 9.23 30.87 -7.10
N PHE A 2 8.43 30.17 -6.36
CA PHE A 2 8.73 28.77 -6.03
C PHE A 2 8.30 27.92 -7.23
N HIS A 3 9.19 27.10 -7.72
CA HIS A 3 8.91 26.15 -8.76
C HIS A 3 9.15 24.75 -8.20
N VAL A 4 8.11 23.92 -8.18
CA VAL A 4 8.24 22.50 -7.91
C VAL A 4 8.39 21.84 -9.27
N PRO A 5 9.49 21.15 -9.54
CA PRO A 5 9.67 20.45 -10.82
C PRO A 5 8.54 19.46 -11.08
N GLU A 6 8.20 19.30 -12.34
CA GLU A 6 7.21 18.31 -12.75
C GLU A 6 7.66 16.91 -12.34
N GLY A 7 6.77 16.15 -11.74
CA GLY A 7 7.06 14.81 -11.24
C GLY A 7 7.62 14.73 -9.82
N GLU A 8 8.00 15.85 -9.19
CA GLU A 8 8.50 15.83 -7.80
C GLU A 8 7.37 15.85 -6.74
N THR A 9 6.17 16.25 -7.14
CA THR A 9 5.01 16.16 -6.25
C THR A 9 4.43 14.74 -6.34
N PRO A 10 4.32 14.02 -5.21
CA PRO A 10 3.72 12.68 -5.24
C PRO A 10 2.31 12.71 -5.82
N ALA A 11 1.94 11.68 -6.57
CA ALA A 11 0.61 11.55 -7.16
C ALA A 11 -0.49 11.72 -6.10
N GLY A 12 -1.54 12.49 -6.41
CA GLY A 12 -2.63 12.80 -5.48
C GLY A 12 -2.30 13.86 -4.41
N PHE A 13 -1.16 14.55 -4.53
CA PHE A 13 -0.83 15.72 -3.73
C PHE A 13 -0.73 16.97 -4.61
N GLU A 14 -0.98 18.11 -4.00
CA GLU A 14 -0.75 19.43 -4.58
C GLU A 14 0.04 20.30 -3.61
N VAL A 15 0.90 21.16 -4.14
CA VAL A 15 1.62 22.13 -3.34
C VAL A 15 0.78 23.40 -3.26
N GLN A 16 0.39 23.78 -2.04
CA GLN A 16 -0.27 25.05 -1.77
C GLN A 16 0.71 26.02 -1.15
N LEU A 17 0.84 27.19 -1.77
CA LEU A 17 1.68 28.28 -1.28
C LEU A 17 0.79 29.35 -0.65
N GLU A 18 1.11 29.74 0.57
CA GLU A 18 0.44 30.83 1.27
C GLU A 18 1.47 31.76 1.92
N VAL A 19 1.16 33.04 1.97
CA VAL A 19 1.93 34.02 2.75
C VAL A 19 1.10 34.37 3.97
N ASN A 20 1.64 34.10 5.16
CA ASN A 20 0.94 34.42 6.40
C ASN A 20 1.03 35.92 6.77
N ALA A 21 0.36 36.32 7.84
CA ALA A 21 0.36 37.69 8.33
C ALA A 21 1.76 38.22 8.67
N ASP A 22 2.69 37.33 9.04
CA ASP A 22 4.07 37.67 9.36
C ASP A 22 4.96 37.76 8.11
N ARG A 23 4.39 37.73 6.90
CA ARG A 23 5.07 37.70 5.61
C ARG A 23 5.98 36.49 5.40
N VAL A 24 5.71 35.41 6.10
CA VAL A 24 6.40 34.13 5.91
C VAL A 24 5.68 33.31 4.84
N LEU A 25 6.42 32.92 3.79
CA LEU A 25 5.91 31.96 2.79
C LEU A 25 5.87 30.57 3.38
N ARG A 26 4.70 29.96 3.36
CA ARG A 26 4.49 28.56 3.72
C ARG A 26 4.19 27.74 2.46
N ALA A 27 4.87 26.63 2.32
CA ALA A 27 4.57 25.62 1.32
C ALA A 27 3.95 24.40 2.04
N ASN A 28 2.68 24.13 1.78
CA ASN A 28 1.96 23.00 2.36
C ASN A 28 1.70 21.97 1.28
N LEU A 29 2.04 20.72 1.58
CA LEU A 29 1.67 19.60 0.75
C LEU A 29 0.25 19.18 1.11
N LYS A 30 -0.70 19.49 0.24
CA LYS A 30 -2.11 19.16 0.47
C LYS A 30 -2.48 17.90 -0.29
N ARG A 31 -3.08 16.97 0.44
CA ARG A 31 -3.57 15.72 -0.12
C ARG A 31 -4.93 15.92 -0.77
N ASN A 32 -5.04 15.59 -2.04
CA ASN A 32 -6.29 15.69 -2.78
C ASN A 32 -6.95 14.31 -2.94
N ILE A 33 -7.51 13.80 -1.86
CA ILE A 33 -8.25 12.51 -1.82
C ILE A 33 -9.76 12.70 -1.97
N SER A 34 -10.22 13.93 -2.08
CA SER A 34 -11.65 14.23 -2.24
C SER A 34 -12.16 13.92 -3.65
N TYR A 35 -11.25 13.69 -4.59
CA TYR A 35 -11.57 13.43 -6.00
C TYR A 35 -11.03 12.06 -6.41
N ASP A 36 -11.77 11.41 -7.32
CA ASP A 36 -11.33 10.19 -7.97
C ASP A 36 -10.34 10.46 -9.11
N LYS A 37 -9.89 9.40 -9.78
CA LYS A 37 -8.97 9.51 -10.93
C LYS A 37 -9.50 10.30 -12.12
N ASN A 38 -10.80 10.51 -12.22
CA ASN A 38 -11.47 11.25 -13.29
C ASN A 38 -11.72 12.71 -12.89
N GLY A 39 -11.24 13.14 -11.74
CA GLY A 39 -11.48 14.48 -11.20
C GLY A 39 -12.91 14.67 -10.68
N GLN A 40 -13.68 13.59 -10.49
CA GLN A 40 -15.01 13.66 -9.91
C GLN A 40 -14.92 13.62 -8.40
N LYS A 41 -15.67 14.51 -7.75
CA LYS A 41 -15.74 14.52 -6.29
C LYS A 41 -16.37 13.22 -5.80
N ARG A 42 -15.71 12.60 -4.81
CA ARG A 42 -16.25 11.39 -4.19
C ARG A 42 -17.62 11.66 -3.56
N PRO A 43 -18.52 10.67 -3.56
CA PRO A 43 -19.91 10.87 -3.16
C PRO A 43 -20.08 11.15 -1.65
N THR A 44 -19.04 11.01 -0.87
CA THR A 44 -19.05 11.20 0.58
C THR A 44 -17.77 11.84 1.06
N ASN A 45 -17.83 12.52 2.21
CA ASN A 45 -16.65 13.05 2.90
C ASN A 45 -15.94 11.97 3.76
N LEU A 46 -16.49 10.77 3.86
CA LEU A 46 -15.85 9.64 4.52
C LEU A 46 -14.79 9.04 3.58
N LEU A 47 -13.68 8.62 4.17
CA LEU A 47 -12.59 7.96 3.47
C LEU A 47 -12.76 6.45 3.63
N PHE A 48 -13.20 5.79 2.56
CA PHE A 48 -13.35 4.34 2.56
C PHE A 48 -12.02 3.68 2.22
N SER A 49 -11.71 2.63 2.98
CA SER A 49 -10.59 1.73 2.71
C SER A 49 -11.13 0.34 2.39
N ALA A 50 -10.61 -0.29 1.36
CA ALA A 50 -10.88 -1.69 1.06
C ALA A 50 -9.64 -2.54 1.36
N ASP A 51 -9.87 -3.78 1.76
CA ASP A 51 -8.84 -4.81 1.91
C ASP A 51 -9.12 -5.93 0.90
N SER A 52 -8.54 -5.82 -0.28
CA SER A 52 -8.74 -6.77 -1.38
C SER A 52 -7.58 -6.71 -2.38
N ALA A 53 -7.31 -7.84 -3.02
CA ALA A 53 -6.44 -7.95 -4.17
C ALA A 53 -7.19 -8.39 -5.45
N ASN A 54 -8.52 -8.42 -5.39
CA ASN A 54 -9.34 -8.84 -6.52
C ASN A 54 -9.77 -7.63 -7.37
N PRO A 55 -9.17 -7.43 -8.56
CA PRO A 55 -9.51 -6.30 -9.43
C PRO A 55 -11.00 -6.24 -9.81
N TYR A 56 -11.66 -7.39 -9.89
CA TYR A 56 -13.07 -7.47 -10.25
C TYR A 56 -14.00 -6.98 -9.14
N GLU A 57 -13.58 -7.13 -7.87
CA GLU A 57 -14.31 -6.59 -6.71
C GLU A 57 -14.01 -5.11 -6.50
N VAL A 58 -12.76 -4.70 -6.77
CA VAL A 58 -12.31 -3.33 -6.57
C VAL A 58 -12.91 -2.38 -7.61
N ALA A 59 -12.97 -2.80 -8.87
CA ALA A 59 -13.39 -1.93 -9.98
C ALA A 59 -14.77 -1.28 -9.77
N PRO A 60 -15.84 -1.99 -9.34
CA PRO A 60 -17.16 -1.39 -9.14
C PRO A 60 -17.21 -0.31 -8.05
N VAL A 61 -16.30 -0.36 -7.08
CA VAL A 61 -16.27 0.55 -5.92
C VAL A 61 -15.14 1.55 -5.95
N ALA A 62 -14.32 1.54 -6.99
CA ALA A 62 -13.10 2.35 -7.09
C ALA A 62 -13.36 3.86 -6.87
N GLY A 63 -14.48 4.39 -7.37
CA GLY A 63 -14.85 5.80 -7.18
C GLY A 63 -15.10 6.21 -5.72
N MET A 64 -15.36 5.25 -4.83
CA MET A 64 -15.57 5.50 -3.40
C MET A 64 -14.30 5.37 -2.58
N LEU A 65 -13.30 4.63 -3.06
CA LEU A 65 -12.13 4.26 -2.29
C LEU A 65 -11.10 5.40 -2.23
N ALA A 66 -10.70 5.74 -1.03
CA ALA A 66 -9.58 6.63 -0.75
C ALA A 66 -8.28 5.86 -0.42
N ASN A 67 -8.43 4.59 -0.06
CA ASN A 67 -7.33 3.68 0.20
C ASN A 67 -7.71 2.25 -0.14
N LEU A 68 -6.74 1.51 -0.65
CA LEU A 68 -6.82 0.05 -0.78
C LEU A 68 -5.59 -0.54 -0.10
N THR A 69 -5.79 -1.57 0.68
CA THR A 69 -4.72 -2.36 1.28
C THR A 69 -4.86 -3.82 0.90
N CYS A 70 -3.76 -4.50 0.84
CA CYS A 70 -3.70 -5.94 0.69
C CYS A 70 -2.41 -6.48 1.31
N ASN A 71 -2.35 -7.79 1.46
CA ASN A 71 -1.18 -8.51 1.94
C ASN A 71 -0.89 -9.71 1.02
N PRO A 72 0.29 -10.35 1.13
CA PRO A 72 0.63 -11.49 0.29
C PRO A 72 -0.38 -12.64 0.35
N GLY A 73 -0.96 -12.92 1.52
CA GLY A 73 -1.99 -13.96 1.66
C GLY A 73 -3.26 -13.62 0.85
N ILE A 74 -3.73 -12.38 0.91
CA ILE A 74 -4.87 -11.93 0.11
C ILE A 74 -4.56 -12.03 -1.39
N ILE A 75 -3.37 -11.62 -1.80
CA ILE A 75 -2.97 -11.66 -3.20
C ILE A 75 -2.85 -13.08 -3.71
N TYR A 76 -2.11 -13.94 -3.00
CA TYR A 76 -1.83 -15.29 -3.49
C TYR A 76 -2.95 -16.28 -3.16
N ASP A 77 -3.38 -16.38 -1.90
CA ASP A 77 -4.28 -17.44 -1.48
C ASP A 77 -5.73 -17.13 -1.82
N LEU A 78 -6.15 -15.87 -1.66
CA LEU A 78 -7.54 -15.49 -1.91
C LEU A 78 -7.81 -15.10 -3.35
N PHE A 79 -6.80 -14.65 -4.11
CA PHE A 79 -7.00 -14.23 -5.49
C PHE A 79 -6.22 -15.05 -6.51
N ILE A 80 -4.90 -14.98 -6.61
CA ILE A 80 -4.12 -15.59 -7.72
C ILE A 80 -4.38 -17.10 -7.80
N ASN A 81 -4.30 -17.79 -6.67
CA ASN A 81 -4.43 -19.25 -6.58
C ASN A 81 -5.90 -19.72 -6.45
N ASN A 82 -6.84 -18.79 -6.45
CA ASN A 82 -8.27 -19.11 -6.36
C ASN A 82 -8.94 -19.03 -7.75
N PRO A 83 -9.24 -20.17 -8.38
CA PRO A 83 -9.80 -20.17 -9.74
C PRO A 83 -11.20 -19.55 -9.84
N LYS A 84 -11.91 -19.42 -8.70
CA LYS A 84 -13.22 -18.75 -8.67
C LYS A 84 -13.07 -17.22 -8.68
N ALA A 85 -11.98 -16.70 -8.12
CA ALA A 85 -11.69 -15.27 -8.10
C ALA A 85 -10.89 -14.84 -9.33
N ASN A 86 -9.82 -15.56 -9.64
CA ASN A 86 -8.96 -15.34 -10.81
C ASN A 86 -9.43 -16.17 -12.00
N VAL A 87 -10.56 -15.76 -12.56
CA VAL A 87 -11.22 -16.49 -13.65
C VAL A 87 -10.31 -16.58 -14.88
N GLY A 88 -10.09 -17.81 -15.33
CA GLY A 88 -9.22 -18.10 -16.47
C GLY A 88 -7.71 -17.97 -16.16
N GLY A 89 -7.34 -17.78 -14.91
CA GLY A 89 -5.93 -17.66 -14.51
C GLY A 89 -5.23 -16.46 -15.13
N LYS A 90 -5.95 -15.35 -15.29
CA LYS A 90 -5.48 -14.14 -15.98
C LYS A 90 -4.27 -13.52 -15.28
N PHE A 91 -4.28 -13.50 -13.95
CA PHE A 91 -3.19 -12.94 -13.15
C PHE A 91 -2.33 -14.06 -12.58
N LYS A 92 -1.02 -13.96 -12.74
CA LYS A 92 -0.06 -14.98 -12.32
C LYS A 92 0.92 -14.47 -11.28
N THR A 93 1.15 -13.17 -11.25
CA THR A 93 2.11 -12.53 -10.37
C THR A 93 1.46 -11.44 -9.53
N ARG A 94 2.09 -11.14 -8.42
CA ARG A 94 1.71 -10.01 -7.57
C ARG A 94 1.79 -8.68 -8.32
N ASP A 95 2.80 -8.52 -9.15
CA ASP A 95 3.03 -7.32 -9.93
C ASP A 95 1.89 -7.05 -10.91
N GLU A 96 1.43 -8.08 -11.62
CA GLU A 96 0.27 -7.96 -12.52
C GLU A 96 -1.00 -7.51 -11.77
N VAL A 97 -1.21 -8.07 -10.58
CA VAL A 97 -2.34 -7.70 -9.72
C VAL A 97 -2.23 -6.26 -9.27
N MET A 98 -1.08 -5.86 -8.76
CA MET A 98 -0.88 -4.51 -8.21
C MET A 98 -0.90 -3.44 -9.30
N ALA A 99 -0.34 -3.70 -10.47
CA ALA A 99 -0.41 -2.82 -11.63
C ALA A 99 -1.86 -2.61 -12.09
N GLU A 100 -2.65 -3.68 -12.16
CA GLU A 100 -4.07 -3.57 -12.53
C GLU A 100 -4.89 -2.81 -11.47
N ILE A 101 -4.63 -3.04 -10.20
CA ILE A 101 -5.25 -2.27 -9.10
C ILE A 101 -4.88 -0.79 -9.22
N GLY A 102 -3.62 -0.46 -9.48
CA GLY A 102 -3.19 0.91 -9.73
C GLY A 102 -3.96 1.56 -10.87
N ARG A 103 -4.07 0.87 -12.00
CA ARG A 103 -4.83 1.33 -13.16
C ARG A 103 -6.31 1.60 -12.84
N ILE A 104 -6.93 0.73 -12.02
CA ILE A 104 -8.34 0.87 -11.62
C ILE A 104 -8.52 2.09 -10.70
N LEU A 105 -7.70 2.20 -9.68
CA LEU A 105 -7.85 3.22 -8.63
C LEU A 105 -7.35 4.60 -9.05
N GLY A 106 -6.24 4.64 -9.80
CA GLY A 106 -5.62 5.88 -10.22
C GLY A 106 -4.98 6.69 -9.09
N PRO A 107 -4.51 7.91 -9.36
CA PRO A 107 -3.70 8.70 -8.43
C PRO A 107 -4.47 9.27 -7.21
N GLY A 108 -5.78 9.25 -7.23
CA GLY A 108 -6.63 9.75 -6.13
C GLY A 108 -6.79 8.79 -4.94
N CYS A 109 -6.19 7.60 -5.00
CA CYS A 109 -6.34 6.57 -3.99
C CYS A 109 -4.96 6.12 -3.49
N ASP A 110 -4.83 5.88 -2.18
CA ASP A 110 -3.64 5.23 -1.64
C ASP A 110 -3.66 3.74 -1.96
N ILE A 111 -2.55 3.22 -2.47
CA ILE A 111 -2.37 1.80 -2.72
C ILE A 111 -1.33 1.29 -1.74
N SER A 112 -1.80 0.59 -0.70
CA SER A 112 -0.93 0.02 0.33
C SER A 112 -0.50 -1.38 -0.07
N VAL A 113 0.79 -1.54 -0.36
CA VAL A 113 1.41 -2.81 -0.70
C VAL A 113 2.17 -3.35 0.50
N GLU A 114 1.77 -4.49 1.03
CA GLU A 114 2.53 -5.15 2.07
C GLU A 114 3.68 -5.95 1.45
N LEU A 115 4.87 -5.72 1.96
CA LEU A 115 6.05 -6.49 1.57
C LEU A 115 5.89 -7.95 1.96
N ASN A 116 6.60 -8.82 1.27
CA ASN A 116 6.70 -10.23 1.65
C ASN A 116 7.30 -10.36 3.05
N ASP A 117 7.12 -11.54 3.62
CA ASP A 117 7.66 -11.90 4.93
C ASP A 117 9.09 -11.36 5.11
N PRO A 118 9.33 -10.40 6.01
CA PRO A 118 10.66 -9.81 6.22
C PRO A 118 11.58 -10.70 7.03
N PHE A 119 11.06 -11.80 7.59
CA PHE A 119 11.85 -12.72 8.40
C PHE A 119 12.88 -13.46 7.54
N GLY A 120 14.12 -13.37 7.95
CA GLY A 120 15.23 -13.98 7.23
C GLY A 120 15.72 -13.19 6.00
N LYS A 121 15.20 -11.97 5.81
CA LYS A 121 15.70 -11.01 4.83
C LYS A 121 16.65 -10.01 5.49
N SER A 122 17.62 -9.55 4.73
CA SER A 122 18.43 -8.40 5.08
C SER A 122 17.67 -7.09 4.84
N ASP A 123 18.11 -6.01 5.45
CA ASP A 123 17.55 -4.67 5.23
C ASP A 123 17.61 -4.28 3.75
N ALA A 124 18.68 -4.66 3.05
CA ALA A 124 18.84 -4.40 1.62
C ALA A 124 17.76 -5.10 0.79
N GLU A 125 17.44 -6.37 1.07
CA GLU A 125 16.40 -7.12 0.37
C GLU A 125 15.00 -6.55 0.65
N ILE A 126 14.76 -6.03 1.85
CA ILE A 126 13.50 -5.35 2.21
C ILE A 126 13.36 -4.03 1.44
N LEU A 127 14.43 -3.25 1.38
CA LEU A 127 14.47 -1.99 0.64
C LEU A 127 14.31 -2.21 -0.87
N GLU A 128 15.00 -3.20 -1.43
CA GLU A 128 14.88 -3.56 -2.84
C GLU A 128 13.44 -3.90 -3.22
N GLU A 129 12.74 -4.69 -2.41
CA GLU A 129 11.33 -4.99 -2.64
C GLU A 129 10.45 -3.73 -2.53
N ALA A 130 10.73 -2.84 -1.59
CA ALA A 130 10.00 -1.58 -1.44
C ALA A 130 10.21 -0.65 -2.65
N GLU A 131 11.44 -0.52 -3.12
CA GLU A 131 11.79 0.28 -4.30
C GLU A 131 11.16 -0.29 -5.57
N HIS A 132 11.14 -1.62 -5.73
CA HIS A 132 10.46 -2.28 -6.82
C HIS A 132 8.97 -1.86 -6.92
N PHE A 133 8.22 -1.89 -5.81
CA PHE A 133 6.82 -1.46 -5.84
C PHE A 133 6.65 0.04 -6.01
N LYS A 134 7.58 0.84 -5.52
CA LYS A 134 7.61 2.27 -5.78
C LYS A 134 7.78 2.58 -7.27
N GLU A 135 8.62 1.83 -7.97
CA GLU A 135 8.81 1.95 -9.41
C GLU A 135 7.61 1.43 -10.19
N LEU A 136 7.14 0.22 -9.88
CA LEU A 136 5.99 -0.41 -10.54
C LEU A 136 4.73 0.45 -10.47
N LEU A 137 4.53 1.15 -9.37
CA LEU A 137 3.36 1.97 -9.08
C LEU A 137 3.67 3.47 -9.10
N SER A 138 4.71 3.90 -9.82
CA SER A 138 5.22 5.29 -9.79
C SER A 138 4.20 6.34 -10.24
N GLU A 139 3.22 5.95 -11.06
CA GLU A 139 2.13 6.84 -11.50
C GLU A 139 1.03 7.02 -10.43
N TYR A 140 1.10 6.27 -9.33
CA TYR A 140 0.06 6.21 -8.30
C TYR A 140 0.64 6.59 -6.94
N ARG A 141 -0.25 6.75 -5.97
CA ARG A 141 0.15 6.95 -4.58
C ARG A 141 0.37 5.60 -3.91
N VAL A 142 1.61 5.18 -3.83
CA VAL A 142 1.98 3.93 -3.16
C VAL A 142 2.32 4.17 -1.69
N VAL A 143 1.85 3.28 -0.84
CA VAL A 143 2.21 3.19 0.57
C VAL A 143 2.83 1.81 0.78
N ILE A 144 4.10 1.78 1.16
CA ILE A 144 4.77 0.53 1.50
C ILE A 144 4.39 0.14 2.92
N LYS A 145 3.79 -1.02 3.06
CA LYS A 145 3.41 -1.60 4.34
C LYS A 145 4.41 -2.69 4.71
N VAL A 146 5.11 -2.48 5.81
CA VAL A 146 6.07 -3.46 6.31
C VAL A 146 5.43 -4.17 7.51
N PRO A 147 5.37 -5.51 7.48
CA PRO A 147 4.86 -6.27 8.60
C PRO A 147 5.68 -5.98 9.86
N HIS A 148 5.03 -5.50 10.89
CA HIS A 148 5.67 -5.25 12.17
C HIS A 148 5.49 -6.46 13.07
N THR A 149 6.61 -7.02 13.49
CA THR A 149 6.63 -7.97 14.60
C THR A 149 7.18 -7.23 15.82
N GLY A 150 6.36 -7.08 16.83
CA GLY A 150 6.83 -6.61 18.14
C GLY A 150 7.83 -7.58 18.74
N PRO A 151 8.37 -7.28 19.93
CA PRO A 151 9.21 -8.21 20.69
C PRO A 151 8.35 -9.36 21.21
N VAL A 152 7.98 -10.26 20.32
CA VAL A 152 7.21 -11.46 20.64
C VAL A 152 8.19 -12.61 20.70
N ASN A 153 8.39 -13.16 21.88
CA ASN A 153 9.21 -14.35 22.04
C ASN A 153 8.42 -15.62 21.66
N LYS A 154 9.14 -16.73 21.47
CA LYS A 154 8.56 -18.02 21.08
C LYS A 154 7.42 -18.49 22.01
N ASP A 155 7.52 -18.17 23.29
CA ASP A 155 6.55 -18.63 24.29
C ASP A 155 5.26 -17.83 24.23
N ASN A 156 5.35 -16.54 23.97
CA ASN A 156 4.18 -15.67 23.76
C ASN A 156 3.41 -16.06 22.50
N VAL A 157 4.10 -16.42 21.42
CA VAL A 157 3.48 -16.84 20.18
C VAL A 157 2.72 -18.15 20.35
N LYS A 158 3.29 -19.12 21.06
CA LYS A 158 2.63 -20.39 21.35
C LYS A 158 1.36 -20.24 22.16
N GLN A 159 1.32 -19.27 23.08
CA GLN A 159 0.14 -18.95 23.86
C GLN A 159 -0.98 -18.32 23.02
N LEU A 160 -0.62 -17.51 22.02
CA LEU A 160 -1.58 -16.78 21.19
C LEU A 160 -2.07 -17.61 20.00
N LEU A 161 -1.27 -18.52 19.47
CA LEU A 161 -1.46 -19.12 18.15
C LEU A 161 -1.51 -20.67 18.19
N THR A 162 -1.87 -21.25 19.30
CA THR A 162 -2.09 -22.70 19.51
C THR A 162 -1.71 -23.60 18.32
N GLY A 163 -0.40 -23.82 18.09
CA GLY A 163 0.06 -24.91 17.25
C GLY A 163 0.33 -24.62 15.78
N ASP A 164 0.23 -23.38 15.29
CA ASP A 164 0.61 -23.09 13.91
C ASP A 164 2.13 -22.88 13.77
N LYS A 165 2.82 -23.95 13.34
CA LYS A 165 4.27 -23.94 13.14
C LYS A 165 4.76 -22.95 12.07
N LYS A 166 3.90 -22.47 11.16
CA LYS A 166 4.23 -21.45 10.18
C LYS A 166 4.35 -20.08 10.85
N LEU A 167 3.49 -19.82 11.82
CA LEU A 167 3.53 -18.60 12.60
C LEU A 167 4.68 -18.61 13.63
N ASP A 168 5.02 -19.77 14.21
CA ASP A 168 6.17 -19.94 15.09
C ASP A 168 7.50 -19.46 14.44
N ARG A 169 7.65 -19.58 13.12
CA ARG A 169 8.82 -19.06 12.41
C ARG A 169 8.81 -17.55 12.23
N ARG A 170 7.65 -16.94 12.11
CA ARG A 170 7.50 -15.51 11.90
C ARG A 170 7.87 -14.67 13.13
N TYR A 171 7.81 -15.27 14.28
CA TYR A 171 8.00 -14.58 15.56
C TYR A 171 9.26 -15.05 16.29
N ASN A 172 10.30 -15.23 15.55
CA ASN A 172 11.56 -15.82 16.02
C ASN A 172 12.50 -14.76 16.61
N ASP A 173 12.03 -14.01 17.59
CA ASP A 173 12.81 -12.99 18.34
C ASP A 173 13.40 -11.85 17.48
N VAL A 174 13.03 -11.76 16.20
CA VAL A 174 13.49 -10.71 15.29
C VAL A 174 12.43 -9.63 15.20
N SER A 175 12.83 -8.39 15.40
CA SER A 175 11.97 -7.22 15.24
C SER A 175 12.17 -6.62 13.86
N THR A 176 11.09 -6.41 13.10
CA THR A 176 11.15 -5.69 11.84
C THR A 176 11.53 -4.21 12.02
N VAL A 177 11.49 -3.68 13.25
CA VAL A 177 11.97 -2.34 13.56
C VAL A 177 13.46 -2.20 13.27
N ASP A 178 14.25 -3.27 13.42
CA ASP A 178 15.67 -3.23 13.13
C ASP A 178 15.98 -3.16 11.63
N ALA A 179 15.04 -3.60 10.79
CA ALA A 179 15.13 -3.47 9.34
C ALA A 179 14.90 -2.04 8.81
N PHE A 180 14.44 -1.13 9.66
CA PHE A 180 14.19 0.28 9.29
C PHE A 180 15.28 1.24 9.80
N ARG A 181 16.26 0.75 10.50
CA ARG A 181 17.40 1.55 10.99
C ARG A 181 18.54 1.56 10.01
#